data_1a9b2cd0c1edc17ae1e0d2b90a58d827
#
_entry.id   1a9b2cd0c1edc17ae1e0d2b90a58d827
#
_cell.length_a   1.000
_cell.length_b   1.000
_cell.length_c   1.000
_cell.angle_alpha   90.00
_cell.angle_beta   90.00
_cell.angle_gamma   90.00
#
_symmetry.space_group_name_H-M   'P 1'
#
loop_
_entity.id
_entity.type
_entity.pdbx_description
1 polymer ?
#
loop_
_entity_poly.entity_id
_entity_poly.type
_entity_poly.pdbx_seq_one_letter_code
_entity_poly.pdbx_strand_id
1 'polypeptide(L)'
;MSQLFPTNLPYKVADMSLAEFGRKEIEIAEHEMPGLMALRKKYADQKPLKGARITGSLHMTIQTAVLIETLVALGADVRWASCNIFSTQDHAAAAIAADGVPVFAWKGETLEEYWWCTDMALRFPEGKGPHMIVDDGGDASLLIHMGYRAENDAETINRKGGNHEEQVILDTLNRILQEDNGRWHRTVAEMKGVSEETTTGVHRLYQICLLYTSPSP
;
A
#
# COMPACT_ATOMS: atom_id res chain seq x y z
N MET A 1 -6.97 -23.30 0.24
CA MET A 1 -6.12 -22.13 0.53
C MET A 1 -6.82 -20.76 0.44
N SER A 2 -7.96 -20.61 -0.26
CA SER A 2 -8.66 -19.30 -0.42
C SER A 2 -9.33 -18.71 0.83
N GLN A 3 -9.42 -19.45 1.94
CA GLN A 3 -10.03 -18.96 3.18
C GLN A 3 -9.09 -18.13 4.09
N LEU A 4 -7.77 -18.21 3.89
CA LEU A 4 -6.78 -17.51 4.71
C LEU A 4 -6.60 -16.03 4.31
N PHE A 5 -6.86 -15.69 3.06
CA PHE A 5 -6.61 -14.36 2.50
C PHE A 5 -7.83 -13.82 1.74
N PRO A 6 -8.90 -13.39 2.45
CA PRO A 6 -10.10 -12.84 1.82
C PRO A 6 -9.80 -11.49 1.16
N THR A 7 -10.40 -11.21 -0.01
CA THR A 7 -10.18 -9.97 -0.78
C THR A 7 -11.31 -8.96 -0.71
N ASN A 8 -12.34 -9.23 0.12
CA ASN A 8 -13.54 -8.40 0.25
C ASN A 8 -13.66 -7.69 1.61
N LEU A 9 -12.56 -7.60 2.36
CA LEU A 9 -12.57 -6.91 3.65
C LEU A 9 -12.48 -5.39 3.47
N PRO A 10 -13.24 -4.61 4.25
CA PRO A 10 -13.11 -3.17 4.27
C PRO A 10 -11.80 -2.69 4.92
N TYR A 11 -11.27 -3.43 5.88
CA TYR A 11 -9.99 -3.23 6.56
C TYR A 11 -9.55 -4.51 7.28
N LYS A 12 -8.31 -4.54 7.73
CA LYS A 12 -7.80 -5.57 8.66
C LYS A 12 -6.73 -4.96 9.55
N VAL A 13 -7.02 -4.88 10.85
CA VAL A 13 -6.12 -4.37 11.91
C VAL A 13 -6.10 -5.35 13.07
N ALA A 14 -5.18 -5.19 14.01
CA ALA A 14 -5.04 -6.09 15.16
C ALA A 14 -6.27 -6.07 16.08
N ASP A 15 -6.67 -4.89 16.55
CA ASP A 15 -7.72 -4.72 17.54
C ASP A 15 -8.41 -3.34 17.39
N MET A 16 -9.66 -3.34 17.00
CA MET A 16 -10.46 -2.12 16.87
C MET A 16 -10.77 -1.41 18.19
N SER A 17 -10.64 -2.09 19.32
CA SER A 17 -10.85 -1.46 20.64
C SER A 17 -9.79 -0.39 20.96
N LEU A 18 -8.66 -0.38 20.24
CA LEU A 18 -7.59 0.61 20.37
C LEU A 18 -7.90 1.94 19.68
N ALA A 19 -8.99 2.05 18.92
CA ALA A 19 -9.28 3.22 18.08
C ALA A 19 -9.39 4.53 18.88
N GLU A 20 -10.04 4.53 20.05
CA GLU A 20 -10.16 5.73 20.88
C GLU A 20 -8.80 6.20 21.42
N PHE A 21 -7.95 5.27 21.83
CA PHE A 21 -6.58 5.60 22.24
C PHE A 21 -5.78 6.15 21.04
N GLY A 22 -5.86 5.48 19.91
CA GLY A 22 -5.20 5.92 18.68
C GLY A 22 -5.61 7.33 18.25
N ARG A 23 -6.89 7.69 18.39
CA ARG A 23 -7.39 9.04 18.07
C ARG A 23 -6.69 10.10 18.92
N LYS A 24 -6.55 9.88 20.24
CA LYS A 24 -5.88 10.81 21.14
C LYS A 24 -4.39 10.99 20.79
N GLU A 25 -3.72 9.91 20.43
CA GLU A 25 -2.31 9.94 20.00
C GLU A 25 -2.13 10.68 18.66
N ILE A 26 -3.07 10.50 17.73
CA ILE A 26 -3.06 11.23 16.44
C ILE A 26 -3.28 12.74 16.65
N GLU A 27 -4.17 13.14 17.56
CA GLU A 27 -4.37 14.55 17.92
C GLU A 27 -3.07 15.19 18.47
N ILE A 28 -2.27 14.44 19.23
CA ILE A 28 -0.96 14.92 19.67
C ILE A 28 -0.01 15.05 18.48
N ALA A 29 0.03 14.04 17.59
CA ALA A 29 0.89 14.07 16.41
C ALA A 29 0.57 15.24 15.45
N GLU A 30 -0.69 15.67 15.37
CA GLU A 30 -1.06 16.85 14.57
C GLU A 30 -0.32 18.13 15.00
N HIS A 31 -0.05 18.29 16.30
CA HIS A 31 0.72 19.43 16.81
C HIS A 31 2.21 19.37 16.43
N GLU A 32 2.72 18.17 16.18
CA GLU A 32 4.10 17.93 15.74
C GLU A 32 4.28 18.07 14.23
N MET A 33 3.18 18.13 13.47
CA MET A 33 3.17 18.13 12.01
C MET A 33 2.55 19.41 11.40
N PRO A 34 3.06 20.61 11.75
CA PRO A 34 2.45 21.89 11.35
C PRO A 34 2.38 22.07 9.84
N GLY A 35 3.30 21.48 9.08
CA GLY A 35 3.29 21.54 7.61
C GLY A 35 2.08 20.86 7.01
N LEU A 36 1.77 19.62 7.42
CA LEU A 36 0.58 18.90 6.96
C LEU A 36 -0.71 19.60 7.43
N MET A 37 -0.75 20.06 8.67
CA MET A 37 -1.91 20.77 9.19
C MET A 37 -2.17 22.09 8.45
N ALA A 38 -1.12 22.81 8.06
CA ALA A 38 -1.24 24.02 7.21
C ALA A 38 -1.77 23.69 5.80
N LEU A 39 -1.32 22.57 5.20
CA LEU A 39 -1.84 22.09 3.92
C LEU A 39 -3.31 21.70 4.02
N ARG A 40 -3.67 20.92 5.05
CA ARG A 40 -5.06 20.52 5.32
C ARG A 40 -5.94 21.76 5.47
N LYS A 41 -5.56 22.73 6.31
CA LYS A 41 -6.29 23.98 6.50
C LYS A 41 -6.45 24.80 5.20
N LYS A 42 -5.41 24.84 4.37
CA LYS A 42 -5.41 25.66 3.14
C LYS A 42 -6.25 25.05 2.01
N TYR A 43 -6.27 23.73 1.88
CA TYR A 43 -6.76 23.07 0.68
C TYR A 43 -7.95 22.14 0.90
N ALA A 44 -8.37 21.85 2.13
CA ALA A 44 -9.47 20.89 2.40
C ALA A 44 -10.77 21.28 1.69
N ASP A 45 -11.13 22.56 1.65
CA ASP A 45 -12.34 23.06 0.98
C ASP A 45 -12.25 22.94 -0.55
N GLN A 46 -11.04 23.04 -1.10
CA GLN A 46 -10.80 22.99 -2.55
C GLN A 46 -10.77 21.55 -3.07
N LYS A 47 -10.47 20.58 -2.19
CA LYS A 47 -10.34 19.15 -2.50
C LYS A 47 -9.51 18.87 -3.77
N PRO A 48 -8.23 19.32 -3.83
CA PRO A 48 -7.40 19.21 -5.04
C PRO A 48 -7.11 17.76 -5.43
N LEU A 49 -7.27 16.81 -4.51
CA LEU A 49 -7.08 15.38 -4.75
C LEU A 49 -8.40 14.63 -5.03
N LYS A 50 -9.50 15.36 -5.28
CA LYS A 50 -10.79 14.73 -5.57
C LYS A 50 -10.68 13.76 -6.75
N GLY A 51 -11.03 12.49 -6.50
CA GLY A 51 -10.99 11.42 -7.49
C GLY A 51 -9.61 10.77 -7.65
N ALA A 52 -8.58 11.22 -6.92
CA ALA A 52 -7.30 10.51 -6.84
C ALA A 52 -7.45 9.28 -5.95
N ARG A 53 -6.98 8.14 -6.43
CA ARG A 53 -6.82 6.90 -5.67
C ARG A 53 -5.36 6.78 -5.25
N ILE A 54 -5.10 6.76 -3.95
CA ILE A 54 -3.74 6.76 -3.38
C ILE A 54 -3.57 5.53 -2.50
N THR A 55 -2.58 4.71 -2.83
CA THR A 55 -2.13 3.63 -1.96
C THR A 55 -0.90 4.08 -1.19
N GLY A 56 -0.89 3.85 0.12
CA GLY A 56 0.31 3.92 0.93
C GLY A 56 0.84 2.53 1.26
N SER A 57 2.13 2.37 1.12
CA SER A 57 2.94 1.25 1.60
C SER A 57 4.07 1.86 2.43
N LEU A 58 3.69 2.38 3.60
CA LEU A 58 4.54 3.17 4.48
C LEU A 58 4.17 2.86 5.93
N HIS A 59 5.12 2.95 6.86
CA HIS A 59 4.93 2.66 8.28
C HIS A 59 3.61 3.21 8.82
N MET A 60 2.74 2.34 9.35
CA MET A 60 1.43 2.76 9.88
C MET A 60 1.58 3.29 11.31
N THR A 61 2.05 4.53 11.45
CA THR A 61 2.28 5.24 12.71
C THR A 61 1.24 6.35 12.93
N ILE A 62 1.25 6.98 14.11
CA ILE A 62 0.39 8.14 14.39
C ILE A 62 0.70 9.32 13.46
N GLN A 63 1.97 9.53 13.07
CA GLN A 63 2.35 10.57 12.11
C GLN A 63 1.82 10.24 10.71
N THR A 64 1.91 8.99 10.30
CA THR A 64 1.33 8.53 9.02
C THR A 64 -0.19 8.66 9.03
N ALA A 65 -0.84 8.45 10.16
CA ALA A 65 -2.27 8.69 10.30
C ALA A 65 -2.64 10.16 9.98
N VAL A 66 -1.86 11.13 10.47
CA VAL A 66 -2.04 12.56 10.11
C VAL A 66 -1.89 12.79 8.60
N LEU A 67 -0.94 12.11 7.94
CA LEU A 67 -0.80 12.16 6.48
C LEU A 67 -2.04 11.59 5.79
N ILE A 68 -2.49 10.39 6.18
CA ILE A 68 -3.69 9.74 5.62
C ILE A 68 -4.90 10.66 5.72
N GLU A 69 -5.18 11.19 6.90
CA GLU A 69 -6.29 12.11 7.11
C GLU A 69 -6.17 13.40 6.28
N THR A 70 -4.95 13.89 6.11
CA THR A 70 -4.71 15.03 5.24
C THR A 70 -5.05 14.72 3.79
N LEU A 71 -4.61 13.58 3.26
CA LEU A 71 -4.94 13.13 1.91
C LEU A 71 -6.46 12.98 1.72
N VAL A 72 -7.15 12.38 2.70
CA VAL A 72 -8.61 12.23 2.69
C VAL A 72 -9.31 13.59 2.74
N ALA A 73 -8.87 14.49 3.62
CA ALA A 73 -9.42 15.86 3.70
C ALA A 73 -9.25 16.62 2.38
N LEU A 74 -8.15 16.40 1.67
CA LEU A 74 -7.90 16.95 0.33
C LEU A 74 -8.70 16.25 -0.78
N GLY A 75 -9.47 15.21 -0.46
CA GLY A 75 -10.44 14.57 -1.35
C GLY A 75 -9.97 13.28 -2.01
N ALA A 76 -8.83 12.70 -1.61
CA ALA A 76 -8.36 11.43 -2.12
C ALA A 76 -9.17 10.24 -1.55
N ASP A 77 -9.27 9.19 -2.36
CA ASP A 77 -9.62 7.84 -1.91
C ASP A 77 -8.31 7.13 -1.54
N VAL A 78 -8.16 6.78 -0.26
CA VAL A 78 -6.89 6.31 0.31
C VAL A 78 -7.04 4.87 0.81
N ARG A 79 -6.02 4.05 0.56
CA ARG A 79 -5.87 2.70 1.12
C ARG A 79 -4.44 2.53 1.63
N TRP A 80 -4.26 1.81 2.72
CA TRP A 80 -2.96 1.77 3.40
C TRP A 80 -2.55 0.37 3.86
N ALA A 81 -1.28 0.03 3.67
CA ALA A 81 -0.57 -1.07 4.30
C ALA A 81 0.74 -0.57 4.91
N SER A 82 1.32 -1.31 5.84
CA SER A 82 2.65 -1.01 6.35
C SER A 82 3.73 -1.50 5.40
N CYS A 83 4.90 -0.86 5.42
CA CYS A 83 6.11 -1.30 4.70
C CYS A 83 7.03 -2.19 5.55
N ASN A 84 6.59 -2.59 6.74
CA ASN A 84 7.38 -3.43 7.65
C ASN A 84 6.49 -4.18 8.64
N ILE A 85 6.74 -5.47 8.83
CA ILE A 85 5.94 -6.37 9.67
C ILE A 85 5.92 -6.02 11.18
N PHE A 86 6.82 -5.16 11.65
CA PHE A 86 6.92 -4.80 13.07
C PHE A 86 6.66 -3.33 13.37
N SER A 87 6.54 -2.47 12.35
CA SER A 87 6.52 -1.01 12.56
C SER A 87 5.14 -0.43 12.81
N THR A 88 4.07 -1.18 12.55
CA THR A 88 2.71 -0.69 12.77
C THR A 88 2.47 -0.35 14.25
N GLN A 89 1.88 0.81 14.49
CA GLN A 89 1.25 1.16 15.76
C GLN A 89 -0.23 0.78 15.68
N ASP A 90 -0.61 -0.31 16.33
CA ASP A 90 -1.94 -0.93 16.19
C ASP A 90 -3.09 0.03 16.53
N HIS A 91 -2.87 0.94 17.50
CA HIS A 91 -3.84 1.96 17.85
C HIS A 91 -4.02 3.02 16.73
N ALA A 92 -2.96 3.38 16.01
CA ALA A 92 -3.05 4.27 14.85
C ALA A 92 -3.83 3.61 13.71
N ALA A 93 -3.53 2.35 13.41
CA ALA A 93 -4.24 1.57 12.40
C ALA A 93 -5.73 1.43 12.73
N ALA A 94 -6.06 1.15 14.00
CA ALA A 94 -7.44 1.03 14.49
C ALA A 94 -8.21 2.36 14.37
N ALA A 95 -7.59 3.50 14.72
CA ALA A 95 -8.23 4.81 14.62
C ALA A 95 -8.58 5.17 13.17
N ILE A 96 -7.64 4.99 12.25
CA ILE A 96 -7.85 5.28 10.82
C ILE A 96 -8.88 4.34 10.20
N ALA A 97 -8.88 3.06 10.58
CA ALA A 97 -9.90 2.10 10.14
C ALA A 97 -11.29 2.45 10.69
N ALA A 98 -11.40 2.95 11.94
CA ALA A 98 -12.65 3.41 12.53
C ALA A 98 -13.24 4.62 11.81
N ASP A 99 -12.41 5.48 11.22
CA ASP A 99 -12.83 6.61 10.40
C ASP A 99 -13.20 6.20 8.95
N GLY A 100 -13.20 4.90 8.67
CA GLY A 100 -13.66 4.35 7.39
C GLY A 100 -12.60 4.31 6.28
N VAL A 101 -11.33 4.57 6.60
CA VAL A 101 -10.22 4.39 5.64
C VAL A 101 -9.78 2.92 5.64
N PRO A 102 -9.71 2.26 4.47
CA PRO A 102 -9.21 0.90 4.38
C PRO A 102 -7.74 0.79 4.77
N VAL A 103 -7.47 0.24 5.96
CA VAL A 103 -6.13 -0.05 6.48
C VAL A 103 -5.96 -1.56 6.63
N PHE A 104 -4.85 -2.06 6.13
CA PHE A 104 -4.43 -3.46 6.22
C PHE A 104 -3.04 -3.48 6.85
N ALA A 105 -2.98 -3.42 8.18
CA ALA A 105 -1.71 -3.39 8.89
C ALA A 105 -1.89 -3.75 10.37
N TRP A 106 -0.96 -4.56 10.92
CA TRP A 106 -0.81 -4.79 12.35
C TRP A 106 0.64 -5.14 12.69
N LYS A 107 1.01 -4.97 13.94
CA LYS A 107 2.35 -5.33 14.38
C LYS A 107 2.49 -6.85 14.53
N GLY A 108 3.49 -7.42 13.88
CA GLY A 108 3.79 -8.86 13.97
C GLY A 108 3.12 -9.68 12.86
N GLU A 109 2.86 -9.08 11.70
CA GLU A 109 2.45 -9.81 10.49
C GLU A 109 3.46 -10.90 10.14
N THR A 110 2.99 -12.02 9.62
CA THR A 110 3.84 -12.96 8.88
C THR A 110 4.16 -12.39 7.50
N LEU A 111 5.14 -12.94 6.78
CA LEU A 111 5.44 -12.50 5.42
C LEU A 111 4.24 -12.68 4.47
N GLU A 112 3.49 -13.77 4.62
CA GLU A 112 2.29 -14.04 3.84
C GLU A 112 1.19 -13.00 4.10
N GLU A 113 1.01 -12.61 5.36
CA GLU A 113 0.06 -11.55 5.75
C GLU A 113 0.51 -10.19 5.23
N TYR A 114 1.78 -9.87 5.34
CA TYR A 114 2.38 -8.62 4.84
C TYR A 114 2.14 -8.43 3.33
N TRP A 115 2.47 -9.43 2.52
CA TRP A 115 2.26 -9.35 1.07
C TRP A 115 0.78 -9.38 0.69
N TRP A 116 -0.05 -10.04 1.49
CA TRP A 116 -1.50 -9.93 1.34
C TRP A 116 -2.00 -8.52 1.70
N CYS A 117 -1.52 -7.88 2.76
CA CYS A 117 -1.86 -6.51 3.13
C CYS A 117 -1.48 -5.52 2.02
N THR A 118 -0.28 -5.68 1.44
CA THR A 118 0.17 -4.88 0.30
C THR A 118 -0.76 -5.05 -0.90
N ASP A 119 -1.14 -6.29 -1.24
CA ASP A 119 -2.14 -6.57 -2.29
C ASP A 119 -3.48 -5.89 -1.99
N MET A 120 -3.97 -5.98 -0.75
CA MET A 120 -5.25 -5.37 -0.34
C MET A 120 -5.23 -3.84 -0.44
N ALA A 121 -4.13 -3.19 -0.11
CA ALA A 121 -3.98 -1.74 -0.26
C ALA A 121 -3.96 -1.29 -1.73
N LEU A 122 -3.59 -2.17 -2.65
CA LEU A 122 -3.60 -1.92 -4.10
C LEU A 122 -4.97 -2.20 -4.77
N ARG A 123 -5.97 -2.68 -4.02
CA ARG A 123 -7.30 -3.04 -4.55
C ARG A 123 -8.30 -1.93 -4.28
N PHE A 124 -8.67 -1.18 -5.28
CA PHE A 124 -9.78 -0.23 -5.22
C PHE A 124 -11.09 -0.85 -5.74
N PRO A 125 -12.26 -0.26 -5.40
CA PRO A 125 -13.54 -0.73 -5.92
C PRO A 125 -13.57 -0.87 -7.45
N GLU A 126 -14.45 -1.72 -7.96
CA GLU A 126 -14.67 -1.96 -9.38
C GLU A 126 -13.42 -2.52 -10.13
N GLY A 127 -12.54 -3.23 -9.41
CA GLY A 127 -11.32 -3.80 -10.00
C GLY A 127 -10.26 -2.78 -10.41
N LYS A 128 -10.35 -1.55 -9.88
CA LYS A 128 -9.38 -0.48 -10.14
C LYS A 128 -8.14 -0.63 -9.27
N GLY A 129 -7.04 -0.03 -9.72
CA GLY A 129 -5.80 0.16 -8.96
C GLY A 129 -5.60 1.60 -8.51
N PRO A 130 -4.48 1.92 -7.83
CA PRO A 130 -4.13 3.28 -7.46
C PRO A 130 -3.74 4.14 -8.69
N HIS A 131 -3.93 5.45 -8.56
CA HIS A 131 -3.31 6.44 -9.44
C HIS A 131 -1.91 6.81 -8.97
N MET A 132 -1.70 6.81 -7.66
CA MET A 132 -0.43 7.18 -7.03
C MET A 132 -0.13 6.24 -5.88
N ILE A 133 1.16 6.05 -5.63
CA ILE A 133 1.67 5.26 -4.50
C ILE A 133 2.60 6.15 -3.67
N VAL A 134 2.46 6.06 -2.35
CA VAL A 134 3.44 6.52 -1.37
C VAL A 134 4.10 5.25 -0.84
N ASP A 135 5.31 4.97 -1.30
CA ASP A 135 6.05 3.74 -1.00
C ASP A 135 7.25 4.03 -0.09
N ASP A 136 7.67 3.02 0.65
CA ASP A 136 8.85 3.04 1.52
C ASP A 136 9.55 1.69 1.43
N GLY A 137 10.62 1.64 0.65
CA GLY A 137 11.34 0.43 0.30
C GLY A 137 10.92 -0.22 -1.01
N GLY A 138 9.89 0.34 -1.70
CA GLY A 138 9.51 -0.06 -3.05
C GLY A 138 8.72 -1.36 -3.16
N ASP A 139 8.10 -1.86 -2.08
CA ASP A 139 7.43 -3.16 -2.08
C ASP A 139 6.11 -3.16 -2.88
N ALA A 140 5.29 -2.13 -2.74
CA ALA A 140 4.08 -1.99 -3.56
C ALA A 140 4.42 -1.83 -5.04
N SER A 141 5.45 -1.03 -5.34
CA SER A 141 5.98 -0.85 -6.70
C SER A 141 6.51 -2.16 -7.27
N LEU A 142 7.27 -2.94 -6.49
CA LEU A 142 7.79 -4.26 -6.89
C LEU A 142 6.64 -5.21 -7.26
N LEU A 143 5.60 -5.28 -6.42
CA LEU A 143 4.46 -6.16 -6.65
C LEU A 143 3.75 -5.83 -7.97
N ILE A 144 3.55 -4.54 -8.28
CA ILE A 144 2.95 -4.10 -9.53
C ILE A 144 3.85 -4.46 -10.74
N HIS A 145 5.14 -4.19 -10.66
CA HIS A 145 6.08 -4.49 -11.74
C HIS A 145 6.18 -5.98 -12.02
N MET A 146 6.32 -6.81 -10.98
CA MET A 146 6.36 -8.26 -11.14
C MET A 146 5.04 -8.81 -11.67
N GLY A 147 3.92 -8.31 -11.16
CA GLY A 147 2.59 -8.70 -11.63
C GLY A 147 2.35 -8.34 -13.09
N TYR A 148 2.72 -7.14 -13.52
CA TYR A 148 2.63 -6.71 -14.92
C TYR A 148 3.46 -7.61 -15.85
N ARG A 149 4.68 -7.96 -15.44
CA ARG A 149 5.52 -8.90 -16.20
C ARG A 149 4.91 -10.28 -16.27
N ALA A 150 4.37 -10.77 -15.16
CA ALA A 150 3.75 -12.09 -15.08
C ALA A 150 2.48 -12.22 -15.93
N GLU A 151 1.73 -11.14 -16.12
CA GLU A 151 0.61 -11.11 -17.07
C GLU A 151 1.06 -11.19 -18.53
N ASN A 152 2.26 -10.73 -18.85
CA ASN A 152 2.84 -10.88 -20.21
C ASN A 152 3.55 -12.23 -20.38
N ASP A 153 4.19 -12.74 -19.33
CA ASP A 153 4.94 -13.99 -19.33
C ASP A 153 4.87 -14.65 -17.96
N ALA A 154 3.98 -15.62 -17.81
CA ALA A 154 3.75 -16.33 -16.55
C ALA A 154 4.98 -17.11 -16.07
N GLU A 155 5.93 -17.47 -16.93
CA GLU A 155 7.16 -18.17 -16.56
C GLU A 155 8.04 -17.32 -15.63
N THR A 156 7.87 -16.00 -15.64
CA THR A 156 8.61 -15.07 -14.74
C THR A 156 8.32 -15.34 -13.27
N ILE A 157 7.17 -15.92 -12.93
CA ILE A 157 6.76 -16.27 -11.57
C ILE A 157 6.59 -17.77 -11.34
N ASN A 158 6.57 -18.61 -12.39
CA ASN A 158 6.49 -20.07 -12.32
C ASN A 158 7.87 -20.68 -12.03
N ARG A 159 8.52 -20.20 -10.98
CA ARG A 159 9.85 -20.67 -10.57
C ARG A 159 9.93 -20.75 -9.05
N LYS A 160 10.93 -21.45 -8.54
CA LYS A 160 11.22 -21.46 -7.10
C LYS A 160 11.87 -20.14 -6.70
N GLY A 161 11.42 -19.56 -5.58
CA GLY A 161 12.05 -18.38 -4.98
C GLY A 161 13.46 -18.70 -4.46
N GLY A 162 14.34 -17.73 -4.53
CA GLY A 162 15.71 -17.84 -4.00
C GLY A 162 15.77 -17.83 -2.46
N ASN A 163 14.74 -17.29 -1.82
CA ASN A 163 14.55 -17.29 -0.37
C ASN A 163 13.05 -17.34 -0.04
N HIS A 164 12.73 -17.39 1.27
CA HIS A 164 11.34 -17.51 1.73
C HIS A 164 10.47 -16.33 1.29
N GLU A 165 10.96 -15.10 1.44
CA GLU A 165 10.20 -13.90 1.06
C GLU A 165 9.89 -13.87 -0.44
N GLU A 166 10.88 -14.15 -1.29
CA GLU A 166 10.66 -14.24 -2.73
C GLU A 166 9.63 -15.32 -3.09
N GLN A 167 9.65 -16.47 -2.40
CA GLN A 167 8.63 -17.49 -2.61
C GLN A 167 7.24 -16.99 -2.26
N VAL A 168 7.07 -16.27 -1.14
CA VAL A 168 5.79 -15.69 -0.73
C VAL A 168 5.29 -14.66 -1.76
N ILE A 169 6.18 -13.83 -2.31
CA ILE A 169 5.84 -12.90 -3.40
C ILE A 169 5.33 -13.65 -4.63
N LEU A 170 6.05 -14.69 -5.07
CA LEU A 170 5.65 -15.50 -6.23
C LEU A 170 4.30 -16.18 -6.01
N ASP A 171 4.07 -16.74 -4.83
CA ASP A 171 2.81 -17.41 -4.47
C ASP A 171 1.66 -16.38 -4.43
N THR A 172 1.92 -15.18 -3.91
CA THR A 172 0.95 -14.07 -3.89
C THR A 172 0.58 -13.66 -5.31
N LEU A 173 1.56 -13.47 -6.19
CA LEU A 173 1.32 -13.11 -7.60
C LEU A 173 0.57 -14.21 -8.35
N ASN A 174 0.93 -15.48 -8.15
CA ASN A 174 0.21 -16.61 -8.74
C ASN A 174 -1.27 -16.63 -8.31
N ARG A 175 -1.54 -16.39 -7.02
CA ARG A 175 -2.92 -16.27 -6.52
C ARG A 175 -3.66 -15.13 -7.20
N ILE A 176 -3.06 -13.95 -7.29
CA ILE A 176 -3.69 -12.77 -7.90
C ILE A 176 -3.99 -13.00 -9.38
N LEU A 177 -3.08 -13.60 -10.14
CA LEU A 177 -3.31 -13.91 -11.56
C LEU A 177 -4.45 -14.90 -11.75
N GLN A 178 -4.62 -15.87 -10.84
CA GLN A 178 -5.75 -16.81 -10.88
C GLN A 178 -7.09 -16.13 -10.55
N GLU A 179 -7.08 -15.13 -9.66
CA GLU A 179 -8.27 -14.38 -9.26
C GLU A 179 -8.71 -13.35 -10.31
N ASP A 180 -7.76 -12.61 -10.89
CA ASP A 180 -8.03 -11.49 -11.80
C ASP A 180 -6.85 -11.27 -12.77
N ASN A 181 -6.79 -12.06 -13.81
CA ASN A 181 -5.81 -11.88 -14.90
C ASN A 181 -6.13 -10.59 -15.69
N GLY A 182 -5.11 -9.77 -15.90
CA GLY A 182 -5.23 -8.44 -16.53
C GLY A 182 -5.38 -7.28 -15.54
N ARG A 183 -5.41 -7.55 -14.21
CA ARG A 183 -5.47 -6.54 -13.18
C ARG A 183 -4.28 -5.58 -13.23
N TRP A 184 -3.09 -6.10 -13.41
CA TRP A 184 -1.86 -5.31 -13.40
C TRP A 184 -1.75 -4.39 -14.61
N HIS A 185 -2.18 -4.86 -15.79
CA HIS A 185 -2.27 -4.01 -16.98
C HIS A 185 -3.24 -2.84 -16.76
N ARG A 186 -4.41 -3.10 -16.14
CA ARG A 186 -5.37 -2.03 -15.82
C ARG A 186 -4.79 -1.05 -14.80
N THR A 187 -4.12 -1.55 -13.77
CA THR A 187 -3.47 -0.72 -12.74
C THR A 187 -2.42 0.20 -13.36
N VAL A 188 -1.50 -0.35 -14.15
CA VAL A 188 -0.41 0.41 -14.80
C VAL A 188 -0.95 1.45 -15.78
N ALA A 189 -2.01 1.14 -16.51
CA ALA A 189 -2.62 2.08 -17.47
C ALA A 189 -3.18 3.36 -16.78
N GLU A 190 -3.59 3.27 -15.53
CA GLU A 190 -4.15 4.40 -14.77
C GLU A 190 -3.13 5.07 -13.85
N MET A 191 -1.99 4.44 -13.55
CA MET A 191 -0.96 4.98 -12.67
C MET A 191 -0.37 6.29 -13.21
N LYS A 192 -0.12 7.23 -12.29
CA LYS A 192 0.46 8.55 -12.58
C LYS A 192 1.86 8.71 -12.02
N GLY A 193 2.18 8.02 -10.92
CA GLY A 193 3.51 8.08 -10.32
C GLY A 193 3.60 7.41 -8.96
N VAL A 194 4.84 7.33 -8.49
CA VAL A 194 5.22 6.80 -7.17
C VAL A 194 6.08 7.85 -6.46
N SER A 195 5.83 8.04 -5.18
CA SER A 195 6.73 8.74 -4.24
C SER A 195 7.41 7.69 -3.38
N GLU A 196 8.74 7.70 -3.34
CA GLU A 196 9.55 6.75 -2.57
C GLU A 196 10.29 7.50 -1.46
N GLU A 197 10.16 7.01 -0.22
CA GLU A 197 10.66 7.69 0.98
C GLU A 197 12.13 7.34 1.31
N THR A 198 12.64 6.20 0.80
CA THR A 198 13.95 5.68 1.21
C THR A 198 14.96 5.52 0.07
N THR A 199 16.24 5.66 0.39
CA THR A 199 17.32 5.35 -0.55
C THR A 199 17.34 3.89 -0.96
N THR A 200 16.94 2.97 -0.07
CA THR A 200 16.82 1.54 -0.39
C THR A 200 15.76 1.30 -1.46
N GLY A 201 14.58 1.90 -1.31
CA GLY A 201 13.52 1.83 -2.31
C GLY A 201 13.91 2.50 -3.63
N VAL A 202 14.55 3.68 -3.58
CA VAL A 202 15.09 4.34 -4.78
C VAL A 202 16.06 3.41 -5.52
N HIS A 203 16.98 2.73 -4.82
CA HIS A 203 17.86 1.74 -5.44
C HIS A 203 17.10 0.58 -6.08
N ARG A 204 16.05 0.08 -5.42
CA ARG A 204 15.19 -0.97 -5.97
C ARG A 204 14.48 -0.50 -7.24
N LEU A 205 13.94 0.72 -7.24
CA LEU A 205 13.30 1.30 -8.43
C LEU A 205 14.29 1.45 -9.60
N TYR A 206 15.53 1.88 -9.34
CA TYR A 206 16.57 1.90 -10.37
C TYR A 206 16.86 0.50 -10.94
N GLN A 207 16.97 -0.52 -10.09
CA GLN A 207 17.17 -1.90 -10.54
C GLN A 207 15.99 -2.38 -11.41
N ILE A 208 14.77 -2.09 -11.02
CA ILE A 208 13.58 -2.42 -11.80
C ILE A 208 13.64 -1.71 -13.16
N CYS A 209 13.94 -0.40 -13.19
CA CYS A 209 14.07 0.37 -14.44
C CYS A 209 15.16 -0.18 -15.36
N LEU A 210 16.32 -0.56 -14.82
CA LEU A 210 17.41 -1.13 -15.61
C LEU A 210 17.02 -2.48 -16.25
N LEU A 211 16.22 -3.29 -15.56
CA LEU A 211 15.68 -4.53 -16.12
C LEU A 211 14.74 -4.28 -17.30
N TYR A 212 14.07 -3.12 -17.36
CA TYR A 212 13.20 -2.74 -18.47
C TYR A 212 13.94 -2.09 -19.64
N THR A 213 15.08 -1.46 -19.38
CA THR A 213 15.85 -0.67 -20.37
C THR A 213 17.08 -1.39 -20.90
N SER A 214 17.49 -2.50 -20.30
CA SER A 214 18.58 -3.32 -20.83
C SER A 214 18.14 -4.00 -22.12
N PRO A 215 18.84 -3.82 -23.24
CA PRO A 215 18.61 -4.67 -24.39
C PRO A 215 18.88 -6.12 -23.97
N SER A 216 17.96 -7.02 -24.33
CA SER A 216 18.19 -8.46 -24.17
C SER A 216 19.53 -8.83 -24.80
N PRO A 217 20.35 -9.66 -24.12
CA PRO A 217 21.55 -10.18 -24.72
C PRO A 217 21.28 -10.99 -25.96
#